data_16c0a2ea24dc4e9283282ff42dfb7f2c
#
_entry.id   16c0a2ea24dc4e9283282ff42dfb7f2c
#
_cell.length_a   1.000
_cell.length_b   1.000
_cell.length_c   1.000
_cell.angle_alpha   90.00
_cell.angle_beta   90.00
_cell.angle_gamma   90.00
#
_symmetry.space_group_name_H-M   'P 1'
#
loop_
_entity.id
_entity.type
_entity.pdbx_description
1 polymer ?
#
loop_
_entity_poly.entity_id
_entity_poly.type
_entity_poly.pdbx_seq_one_letter_code
_entity_poly.pdbx_strand_id
1 'polypeptide(L)'
;MKGNFYQVDIPYKLVLAIDDNQVIGHVAVYLRDVYLDSFPETIGILSCVVVAHKYRGKGVAASLIKRAHAILKEHSVNFSILFAVSHAYYLSSGYIPMKNLTRFIENNEKKEFIYDGGMVCELGSQNWNVNILELNGEVV
;
A
#
# COMPACT_ATOMS: atom_id res chain seq x y z
N MET A 1 -4.61 -18.09 24.50
CA MET A 1 -4.27 -18.29 23.43
C MET A 1 -3.46 -17.46 23.00
N LYS A 2 -2.90 -17.48 22.76
CA LYS A 2 -2.23 -16.80 22.35
C LYS A 2 -1.77 -16.94 21.23
N GLY A 3 -1.29 -16.39 20.68
CA GLY A 3 -0.63 -16.45 19.47
C GLY A 3 -1.46 -16.83 18.27
N ASN A 4 -2.65 -17.16 18.48
CA ASN A 4 -3.53 -17.54 17.38
C ASN A 4 -4.51 -16.46 16.99
N PHE A 5 -4.27 -15.26 17.51
CA PHE A 5 -5.04 -14.15 17.05
C PHE A 5 -4.47 -13.70 15.74
N TYR A 6 -5.20 -13.92 14.69
CA TYR A 6 -4.91 -13.23 13.48
C TYR A 6 -5.23 -11.78 13.71
N GLN A 7 -4.21 -10.96 13.70
CA GLN A 7 -4.48 -9.57 13.53
C GLN A 7 -5.04 -9.41 12.13
N VAL A 8 -6.35 -9.32 12.05
CA VAL A 8 -6.96 -8.83 10.82
C VAL A 8 -6.44 -7.43 10.66
N ASP A 9 -5.71 -7.20 9.59
CA ASP A 9 -5.21 -5.87 9.29
C ASP A 9 -6.40 -4.97 9.02
N ILE A 10 -6.60 -4.01 9.90
CA ILE A 10 -7.69 -3.05 9.79
C ILE A 10 -7.14 -1.82 9.11
N PRO A 11 -7.77 -1.33 8.04
CA PRO A 11 -7.31 -0.09 7.43
C PRO A 11 -7.33 1.06 8.42
N TYR A 12 -6.29 1.88 8.40
CA TYR A 12 -6.26 3.11 9.15
C TYR A 12 -7.34 4.08 8.67
N LYS A 13 -7.51 4.19 7.36
CA LYS A 13 -8.55 5.01 6.72
C LYS A 13 -9.07 4.31 5.47
N LEU A 14 -10.33 4.58 5.18
CA LEU A 14 -10.91 4.33 3.88
C LEU A 14 -11.15 5.68 3.22
N VAL A 15 -10.60 5.86 2.02
CA VAL A 15 -10.85 7.06 1.24
C VAL A 15 -11.90 6.72 0.20
N LEU A 16 -12.97 7.49 0.18
CA LEU A 16 -14.12 7.24 -0.68
C LEU A 16 -14.29 8.35 -1.70
N ALA A 17 -14.56 7.99 -2.92
CA ALA A 17 -15.05 8.92 -3.95
C ALA A 17 -16.57 8.78 -4.01
N ILE A 18 -17.26 9.90 -3.91
CA ILE A 18 -18.72 9.92 -3.86
C ILE A 18 -19.25 10.81 -4.99
N ASP A 19 -20.23 10.30 -5.73
CA ASP A 19 -20.96 11.05 -6.73
C ASP A 19 -22.44 10.74 -6.59
N ASP A 20 -23.26 11.78 -6.55
CA ASP A 20 -24.72 11.65 -6.41
C ASP A 20 -25.12 10.73 -5.26
N ASN A 21 -24.50 10.94 -4.09
CA ASN A 21 -24.72 10.18 -2.86
C ASN A 21 -24.35 8.69 -2.95
N GLN A 22 -23.60 8.30 -3.97
CA GLN A 22 -23.15 6.92 -4.15
C GLN A 22 -21.63 6.84 -4.08
N VAL A 23 -21.13 5.78 -3.44
CA VAL A 23 -19.70 5.50 -3.45
C VAL A 23 -19.34 4.96 -4.82
N ILE A 24 -18.49 5.68 -5.54
CA ILE A 24 -18.06 5.31 -6.88
C ILE A 24 -16.64 4.79 -6.94
N GLY A 25 -15.91 4.89 -5.84
CA GLY A 25 -14.56 4.38 -5.74
C GLY A 25 -14.06 4.43 -4.32
N HIS A 26 -13.02 3.66 -4.04
CA HIS A 26 -12.39 3.66 -2.73
C HIS A 26 -10.94 3.20 -2.80
N VAL A 27 -10.19 3.53 -1.76
CA VAL A 27 -8.87 2.96 -1.48
C VAL A 27 -8.76 2.76 0.04
N ALA A 28 -8.19 1.62 0.44
CA ALA A 28 -7.88 1.37 1.83
C ALA A 28 -6.44 1.81 2.10
N VAL A 29 -6.24 2.55 3.19
CA VAL A 29 -4.94 3.05 3.63
C VAL A 29 -4.56 2.34 4.91
N TYR A 30 -3.45 1.63 4.90
CA TYR A 30 -2.90 0.97 6.09
C TYR A 30 -1.66 1.70 6.55
N LEU A 31 -1.45 1.71 7.86
CA LEU A 31 -0.17 2.06 8.47
C LEU A 31 0.39 0.78 9.07
N ARG A 32 1.61 0.44 8.74
CA ARG A 32 2.22 -0.78 9.24
C ARG A 32 3.67 -0.53 9.64
N ASP A 33 4.04 -1.07 10.80
CA ASP A 33 5.43 -1.10 11.22
C ASP A 33 6.12 -2.27 10.55
N VAL A 34 7.14 -1.97 9.80
CA VAL A 34 7.91 -2.93 9.02
C VAL A 34 9.38 -2.79 9.34
N TYR A 35 10.21 -3.66 8.75
CA TYR A 35 11.66 -3.52 8.84
C TYR A 35 12.22 -3.36 7.44
N LEU A 36 12.98 -2.29 7.24
CA LEU A 36 13.70 -2.01 6.00
C LEU A 36 15.18 -2.29 6.25
N ASP A 37 15.69 -3.39 5.72
CA ASP A 37 17.06 -3.87 5.99
C ASP A 37 17.35 -3.92 7.49
N SER A 38 16.41 -4.48 8.26
CA SER A 38 16.45 -4.64 9.72
C SER A 38 16.20 -3.36 10.53
N PHE A 39 15.95 -2.23 9.91
CA PHE A 39 15.61 -0.99 10.61
C PHE A 39 14.08 -0.82 10.65
N PRO A 40 13.52 -0.57 11.84
CA PRO A 40 12.07 -0.39 11.94
C PRO A 40 11.64 0.93 11.31
N GLU A 41 10.54 0.88 10.59
CA GLU A 41 9.92 2.06 10.03
C GLU A 41 8.42 1.83 9.86
N THR A 42 7.63 2.88 10.05
CA THR A 42 6.20 2.84 9.75
C THR A 42 6.01 3.29 8.31
N ILE A 43 5.34 2.47 7.52
CA ILE A 43 5.04 2.80 6.12
C ILE A 43 3.54 2.76 5.88
N GLY A 44 3.14 3.35 4.76
CA GLY A 44 1.78 3.21 4.27
C GLY A 44 1.67 2.05 3.29
N ILE A 45 0.52 1.39 3.32
CA ILE A 45 0.17 0.39 2.31
C ILE A 45 -1.19 0.77 1.75
N LEU A 46 -1.28 0.88 0.43
CA LEU A 46 -2.56 1.10 -0.24
C LEU A 46 -3.08 -0.23 -0.76
N SER A 47 -4.36 -0.46 -0.58
CA SER A 47 -5.01 -1.69 -1.01
C SER A 47 -6.42 -1.39 -1.51
N CYS A 48 -6.97 -2.31 -2.28
CA CYS A 48 -8.36 -2.21 -2.73
C CYS A 48 -8.66 -0.89 -3.46
N VAL A 49 -7.78 -0.50 -4.38
CA VAL A 49 -8.05 0.66 -5.24
C VAL A 49 -9.09 0.23 -6.27
N VAL A 50 -10.31 0.67 -6.09
CA VAL A 50 -11.44 0.27 -6.92
C VAL A 50 -12.21 1.50 -7.37
N VAL A 51 -12.57 1.54 -8.64
CA VAL A 51 -13.42 2.59 -9.23
C VAL A 51 -14.52 1.90 -10.00
N ALA A 52 -15.76 2.35 -9.80
CA ALA A 52 -16.91 1.82 -10.52
C ALA A 52 -16.69 1.95 -12.04
N HIS A 53 -17.12 0.94 -12.78
CA HIS A 53 -16.79 0.81 -14.20
C HIS A 53 -17.08 2.07 -15.00
N LYS A 54 -18.24 2.66 -14.83
CA LYS A 54 -18.64 3.84 -15.62
C LYS A 54 -17.87 5.11 -15.29
N TYR A 55 -17.13 5.10 -14.17
CA TYR A 55 -16.30 6.25 -13.75
C TYR A 55 -14.81 6.04 -14.06
N ARG A 56 -14.44 4.92 -14.66
CA ARG A 56 -13.05 4.66 -15.01
C ARG A 56 -12.59 5.56 -16.16
N GLY A 57 -11.27 5.81 -16.17
CA GLY A 57 -10.67 6.68 -17.20
C GLY A 57 -10.93 8.17 -16.98
N LYS A 58 -11.43 8.56 -15.81
CA LYS A 58 -11.76 9.97 -15.49
C LYS A 58 -10.89 10.53 -14.36
N GLY A 59 -9.83 9.84 -13.98
CA GLY A 59 -8.91 10.32 -12.95
C GLY A 59 -9.37 10.08 -11.51
N VAL A 60 -10.42 9.29 -11.28
CA VAL A 60 -10.92 9.03 -9.93
C VAL A 60 -9.89 8.29 -9.10
N ALA A 61 -9.26 7.24 -9.63
CA ALA A 61 -8.24 6.48 -8.90
C ALA A 61 -7.06 7.36 -8.55
N ALA A 62 -6.59 8.19 -9.48
CA ALA A 62 -5.47 9.11 -9.22
C ALA A 62 -5.81 10.09 -8.09
N SER A 63 -7.05 10.59 -8.06
CA SER A 63 -7.50 11.49 -6.99
C SER A 63 -7.58 10.76 -5.64
N LEU A 64 -8.04 9.52 -5.62
CA LEU A 64 -8.09 8.70 -4.42
C LEU A 64 -6.67 8.47 -3.86
N ILE A 65 -5.74 8.11 -4.73
CA ILE A 65 -4.35 7.87 -4.33
C ILE A 65 -3.71 9.16 -3.81
N LYS A 66 -3.96 10.28 -4.47
CA LYS A 66 -3.45 11.57 -4.03
C LYS A 66 -3.93 11.92 -2.63
N ARG A 67 -5.22 11.67 -2.35
CA ARG A 67 -5.77 11.90 -1.01
C ARG A 67 -5.16 10.97 0.01
N ALA A 68 -4.99 9.70 -0.34
CA ALA A 68 -4.34 8.71 0.52
C ALA A 68 -2.90 9.14 0.86
N HIS A 69 -2.15 9.62 -0.12
CA HIS A 69 -0.79 10.11 0.09
C HIS A 69 -0.76 11.33 1.01
N ALA A 70 -1.73 12.23 0.89
CA ALA A 70 -1.82 13.38 1.79
C ALA A 70 -2.04 12.92 3.25
N ILE A 71 -2.88 11.93 3.47
CA ILE A 71 -3.09 11.34 4.79
C ILE A 71 -1.79 10.75 5.34
N LEU A 72 -1.08 9.99 4.52
CA LEU A 72 0.19 9.37 4.94
C LEU A 72 1.25 10.42 5.26
N LYS A 73 1.33 11.48 4.48
CA LYS A 73 2.28 12.58 4.73
C LYS A 73 2.00 13.30 6.05
N GLU A 74 0.73 13.42 6.44
CA GLU A 74 0.37 13.99 7.74
C GLU A 74 0.94 13.18 8.90
N HIS A 75 1.20 11.89 8.69
CA HIS A 75 1.80 11.01 9.68
C HIS A 75 3.31 10.86 9.53
N SER A 76 3.93 11.72 8.73
CA SER A 76 5.39 11.70 8.50
C SER A 76 5.89 10.37 7.94
N VAL A 77 5.06 9.69 7.17
CA VAL A 77 5.41 8.43 6.53
C VAL A 77 6.24 8.71 5.29
N ASN A 78 7.36 8.03 5.14
CA ASN A 78 8.29 8.27 4.03
C ASN A 78 7.97 7.46 2.78
N PHE A 79 7.27 6.34 2.94
CA PHE A 79 7.01 5.42 1.82
C PHE A 79 5.59 4.91 1.85
N SER A 80 5.01 4.79 0.66
CA SER A 80 3.76 4.09 0.44
C SER A 80 4.02 2.94 -0.52
N ILE A 81 3.60 1.73 -0.16
CA ILE A 81 3.73 0.57 -1.04
C ILE A 81 2.36 0.06 -1.44
N LEU A 82 2.33 -0.71 -2.51
CA LEU A 82 1.15 -1.45 -2.92
C LEU A 82 1.59 -2.71 -3.70
N PHE A 83 0.66 -3.62 -3.83
CA PHE A 83 0.87 -4.86 -4.59
C PHE A 83 -0.21 -4.92 -5.67
N ALA A 84 0.20 -4.86 -6.93
CA ALA A 84 -0.71 -4.70 -8.05
C ALA A 84 -0.44 -5.72 -9.15
N VAL A 85 -1.48 -6.09 -9.86
CA VAL A 85 -1.36 -6.95 -11.03
C VAL A 85 -0.78 -6.17 -12.21
N SER A 86 -1.13 -4.87 -12.33
CA SER A 86 -0.64 -4.03 -13.41
C SER A 86 0.11 -2.83 -12.87
N HIS A 87 1.39 -2.73 -13.17
CA HIS A 87 2.23 -1.61 -12.76
C HIS A 87 1.88 -0.32 -13.51
N ALA A 88 1.56 -0.42 -14.79
CA ALA A 88 1.32 0.76 -15.63
C ALA A 88 0.25 1.69 -15.04
N TYR A 89 -0.72 1.12 -14.35
CA TYR A 89 -1.83 1.86 -13.76
C TYR A 89 -1.36 2.85 -12.68
N TYR A 90 -0.25 2.55 -11.99
CA TYR A 90 0.20 3.33 -10.84
C TYR A 90 1.41 4.21 -11.11
N LEU A 91 2.05 4.07 -12.26
CA LEU A 91 3.26 4.85 -12.58
C LEU A 91 3.00 6.35 -12.54
N SER A 92 1.85 6.80 -13.03
CA SER A 92 1.49 8.22 -13.04
C SER A 92 1.23 8.79 -11.66
N SER A 93 1.04 7.93 -10.65
CA SER A 93 0.84 8.33 -9.26
C SER A 93 2.13 8.32 -8.45
N GLY A 94 3.28 8.16 -9.09
CA GLY A 94 4.57 8.22 -8.45
C GLY A 94 5.12 6.89 -7.95
N TYR A 95 4.47 5.79 -8.27
CA TYR A 95 4.94 4.46 -7.89
C TYR A 95 5.95 3.94 -8.90
N ILE A 96 6.95 3.24 -8.39
CA ILE A 96 7.91 2.49 -9.20
C ILE A 96 7.94 1.04 -8.72
N PRO A 97 8.26 0.07 -9.59
CA PRO A 97 8.35 -1.32 -9.17
C PRO A 97 9.42 -1.52 -8.09
N MET A 98 9.07 -2.30 -7.07
CA MET A 98 10.03 -2.75 -6.08
C MET A 98 10.83 -3.92 -6.63
N LYS A 99 12.14 -3.86 -6.44
CA LYS A 99 13.06 -4.94 -6.86
C LYS A 99 13.67 -5.68 -5.68
N ASN A 100 13.30 -5.29 -4.48
CA ASN A 100 13.82 -5.87 -3.26
C ASN A 100 13.14 -7.20 -2.94
N LEU A 101 13.83 -8.01 -2.14
CA LEU A 101 13.23 -9.19 -1.54
C LEU A 101 12.17 -8.74 -0.53
N THR A 102 11.02 -9.39 -0.52
CA THR A 102 9.96 -9.14 0.45
C THR A 102 9.73 -10.41 1.28
N ARG A 103 9.77 -10.26 2.59
CA ARG A 103 9.40 -11.30 3.55
C ARG A 103 8.02 -10.99 4.09
N PHE A 104 7.15 -11.96 4.07
CA PHE A 104 5.76 -11.78 4.48
C PHE A 104 5.22 -13.07 5.06
N ILE A 105 4.01 -12.99 5.61
CA ILE A 105 3.31 -14.13 6.19
C ILE A 105 2.13 -14.46 5.29
N GLU A 106 1.98 -15.74 4.95
CA GLU A 106 0.83 -16.24 4.21
C GLU A 106 0.42 -17.56 4.82
N ASN A 107 -0.85 -17.69 5.22
CA ASN A 107 -1.38 -18.88 5.88
C ASN A 107 -0.53 -19.32 7.08
N ASN A 108 -0.09 -18.37 7.90
CA ASN A 108 0.78 -18.57 9.06
C ASN A 108 2.19 -19.04 8.72
N GLU A 109 2.57 -19.06 7.48
CA GLU A 109 3.90 -19.44 7.05
C GLU A 109 4.68 -18.22 6.60
N LYS A 110 5.98 -18.18 6.96
CA LYS A 110 6.89 -17.15 6.49
C LYS A 110 7.30 -17.48 5.06
N LYS A 111 7.19 -16.48 4.19
CA LYS A 111 7.59 -16.59 2.79
C LYS A 111 8.49 -15.43 2.42
N GLU A 112 9.35 -15.65 1.44
CA GLU A 112 10.15 -14.57 0.90
C GLU A 112 10.39 -14.76 -0.58
N PHE A 113 10.17 -13.70 -1.34
CA PHE A 113 10.51 -13.65 -2.75
C PHE A 113 10.47 -12.20 -3.25
N ILE A 114 10.98 -12.00 -4.44
CA ILE A 114 10.80 -10.73 -5.14
C ILE A 114 9.35 -10.71 -5.63
N TYR A 115 8.55 -9.85 -5.04
CA TYR A 115 7.12 -9.80 -5.34
C TYR A 115 6.90 -9.01 -6.62
N ASP A 116 6.46 -9.69 -7.67
CA ASP A 116 6.31 -9.12 -9.00
C ASP A 116 5.38 -7.90 -9.06
N GLY A 117 4.36 -7.90 -8.25
CA GLY A 117 3.38 -6.81 -8.22
C GLY A 117 3.72 -5.69 -7.24
N GLY A 118 4.85 -5.78 -6.54
CA GLY A 118 5.19 -4.78 -5.53
C GLY A 118 5.64 -3.46 -6.14
N MET A 119 5.10 -2.37 -5.62
CA MET A 119 5.45 -1.01 -6.03
C MET A 119 5.62 -0.11 -4.82
N VAL A 120 6.47 0.90 -4.94
CA VAL A 120 6.74 1.87 -3.89
C VAL A 120 6.70 3.29 -4.43
N CYS A 121 6.17 4.19 -3.61
CA CYS A 121 6.18 5.63 -3.84
C CYS A 121 6.93 6.31 -2.70
N GLU A 122 7.91 7.14 -3.04
CA GLU A 122 8.65 7.93 -2.07
C GLU A 122 7.84 9.18 -1.74
N LEU A 123 7.42 9.29 -0.48
CA LEU A 123 6.59 10.42 -0.02
C LEU A 123 7.38 11.52 0.66
N GLY A 124 8.56 11.18 1.16
CA GLY A 124 9.43 12.13 1.84
C GLY A 124 10.71 12.35 1.06
N SER A 125 11.76 12.76 1.77
CA SER A 125 13.07 13.02 1.18
C SER A 125 13.94 11.78 1.06
N GLN A 126 13.53 10.67 1.67
CA GLN A 126 14.30 9.42 1.61
C GLN A 126 14.02 8.69 0.32
N ASN A 127 15.07 8.10 -0.26
CA ASN A 127 14.96 7.25 -1.42
C ASN A 127 14.75 5.80 -1.00
N TRP A 128 13.99 5.06 -1.77
CA TRP A 128 13.81 3.63 -1.56
C TRP A 128 15.06 2.89 -2.03
N ASN A 129 15.90 2.57 -1.08
CA ASN A 129 17.15 1.85 -1.34
C ASN A 129 17.21 0.64 -0.40
N VAL A 130 16.20 -0.21 -0.49
CA VAL A 130 15.97 -1.33 0.41
C VAL A 130 16.30 -2.62 -0.31
N ASN A 131 17.05 -3.50 0.36
CA ASN A 131 17.35 -4.84 -0.15
C ASN A 131 16.34 -5.87 0.33
N ILE A 132 15.93 -5.77 1.59
CA ILE A 132 14.98 -6.69 2.20
C ILE A 132 13.89 -5.89 2.92
N LEU A 133 12.66 -6.07 2.49
CA LEU A 133 11.48 -5.56 3.19
C LEU A 133 10.90 -6.70 4.01
N GLU A 134 10.91 -6.55 5.33
CA GLU A 134 10.17 -7.42 6.23
C GLU A 134 8.80 -6.81 6.45
N LEU A 135 7.80 -7.38 5.80
CA LEU A 135 6.45 -6.80 5.80
C LEU A 135 5.75 -6.91 7.14
N ASN A 136 6.25 -7.81 8.00
CA ASN A 136 5.73 -8.02 9.35
C ASN A 136 4.24 -8.35 9.36
N GLY A 137 3.80 -9.09 8.39
CA GLY A 137 2.41 -9.47 8.24
C GLY A 137 2.11 -9.96 6.83
N GLU A 138 0.84 -10.04 6.55
CA GLU A 138 0.39 -10.50 5.24
C GLU A 138 0.44 -9.39 4.19
N VAL A 139 0.52 -9.82 2.94
CA VAL A 139 0.31 -8.91 1.81
C VAL A 139 -1.17 -8.53 1.78
N VAL A 140 -1.44 -7.26 1.71
CA VAL A 140 -2.81 -6.73 1.69
C VAL A 140 -3.15 -6.05 0.37
#